data_384a281c45183e05ecd398fc028062c0
#
_entry.id   384a281c45183e05ecd398fc028062c0
#
_cell.length_a   1.000
_cell.length_b   1.000
_cell.length_c   1.000
_cell.angle_alpha   90.00
_cell.angle_beta   90.00
_cell.angle_gamma   90.00
#
_symmetry.space_group_name_H-M   'P 1'
#
loop_
_entity.id
_entity.type
_entity.pdbx_description
1 polymer ?
#
loop_
_entity_poly.entity_id
_entity_poly.type
_entity_poly.pdbx_seq_one_letter_code
_entity_poly.pdbx_strand_id
1 'polypeptide(L)'
;MHELALFTKIGMKTSELNLKAEILMAKYNVAPSFKGYRGFPGVVCTSVNEEVVNAIPGKRILKDGDIISIDCGVIHKGFHTDAAVTVMLGDIKPEVRTFVKTVQQSLEKGLAQIQPGVKTGDIGFAIGQWIESRGYSVVRDFIGHGVGRQLHEEPEVPNLGK
;
A
#
# COMPACT_ATOMS: atom_id res chain seq x y z
N MET A 1 10.22 3.60 0.98
CA MET A 1 8.92 4.28 0.71
C MET A 1 9.07 5.79 0.54
N HIS A 2 9.59 6.52 1.51
CA HIS A 2 9.67 7.99 1.45
C HIS A 2 10.37 8.53 0.18
N GLU A 3 11.53 7.98 -0.20
CA GLU A 3 12.23 8.37 -1.43
C GLU A 3 11.42 8.08 -2.72
N LEU A 4 10.63 7.00 -2.76
CA LEU A 4 9.73 6.71 -3.88
C LEU A 4 8.58 7.71 -3.96
N ALA A 5 7.95 8.01 -2.83
CA ALA A 5 6.86 9.00 -2.77
C ALA A 5 7.34 10.39 -3.24
N LEU A 6 8.50 10.85 -2.78
CA LEU A 6 9.09 12.14 -3.21
C LEU A 6 9.52 12.15 -4.69
N PHE A 7 9.88 11.00 -5.23
CA PHE A 7 10.27 10.87 -6.64
C PHE A 7 9.07 10.92 -7.59
N THR A 8 7.88 10.53 -7.11
CA THR A 8 6.66 10.41 -7.90
C THR A 8 6.16 11.77 -8.38
N LYS A 9 6.01 11.95 -9.69
CA LYS A 9 5.63 13.24 -10.32
C LYS A 9 4.68 13.04 -11.48
N ILE A 10 3.90 14.07 -11.79
CA ILE A 10 3.10 14.17 -13.00
C ILE A 10 4.00 14.01 -14.24
N GLY A 11 3.50 13.30 -15.25
CA GLY A 11 4.19 13.02 -16.51
C GLY A 11 5.06 11.75 -16.49
N MET A 12 5.33 11.16 -15.33
CA MET A 12 6.08 9.91 -15.23
C MET A 12 5.24 8.71 -15.65
N LYS A 13 5.90 7.69 -16.19
CA LYS A 13 5.32 6.35 -16.36
C LYS A 13 5.45 5.57 -15.04
N THR A 14 4.50 4.71 -14.74
CA THR A 14 4.58 3.84 -13.57
C THR A 14 5.78 2.89 -13.62
N SER A 15 6.26 2.51 -14.82
CA SER A 15 7.51 1.76 -14.99
C SER A 15 8.77 2.49 -14.51
N GLU A 16 8.78 3.83 -14.50
CA GLU A 16 9.91 4.62 -13.99
C GLU A 16 10.00 4.53 -12.47
N LEU A 17 8.85 4.37 -11.78
CA LEU A 17 8.82 4.09 -10.34
C LEU A 17 9.40 2.71 -10.03
N ASN A 18 9.10 1.72 -10.85
CA ASN A 18 9.69 0.38 -10.71
C ASN A 18 11.22 0.44 -10.85
N LEU A 19 11.72 1.13 -11.87
CA LEU A 19 13.16 1.31 -12.07
C LEU A 19 13.80 2.06 -10.88
N LYS A 20 13.15 3.12 -10.40
CA LYS A 20 13.62 3.85 -9.22
C LYS A 20 13.69 2.95 -7.98
N ALA A 21 12.70 2.10 -7.77
CA ALA A 21 12.68 1.14 -6.68
C ALA A 21 13.85 0.13 -6.78
N GLU A 22 14.11 -0.41 -7.98
CA GLU A 22 15.27 -1.30 -8.21
C GLU A 22 16.60 -0.61 -7.84
N ILE A 23 16.78 0.66 -8.25
CA ILE A 23 17.98 1.45 -7.91
C ILE A 23 18.08 1.64 -6.38
N LEU A 24 16.99 1.93 -5.70
CA LEU A 24 16.98 2.11 -4.25
C LEU A 24 17.28 0.79 -3.51
N MET A 25 16.69 -0.32 -3.96
CA MET A 25 16.96 -1.64 -3.38
C MET A 25 18.44 -2.01 -3.51
N ALA A 26 19.06 -1.76 -4.67
CA ALA A 26 20.49 -1.95 -4.86
C ALA A 26 21.33 -1.04 -3.94
N LYS A 27 20.96 0.25 -3.84
CA LYS A 27 21.62 1.22 -2.94
C LYS A 27 21.61 0.77 -1.47
N TYR A 28 20.52 0.18 -1.02
CA TYR A 28 20.35 -0.27 0.37
C TYR A 28 20.72 -1.75 0.58
N ASN A 29 21.23 -2.42 -0.45
CA ASN A 29 21.63 -3.83 -0.41
C ASN A 29 20.52 -4.75 0.12
N VAL A 30 19.32 -4.60 -0.44
CA VAL A 30 18.15 -5.42 -0.15
C VAL A 30 17.59 -6.03 -1.44
N ALA A 31 16.92 -7.19 -1.32
CA ALA A 31 16.26 -7.84 -2.45
C ALA A 31 14.77 -7.47 -2.50
N PRO A 32 14.13 -7.48 -3.69
CA PRO A 32 12.68 -7.25 -3.80
C PRO A 32 11.89 -8.46 -3.26
N SER A 33 10.82 -8.19 -2.51
CA SER A 33 9.88 -9.23 -2.05
C SER A 33 8.90 -9.68 -3.13
N PHE A 34 8.54 -8.78 -4.06
CA PHE A 34 7.44 -9.03 -4.99
C PHE A 34 7.88 -9.64 -6.31
N LYS A 35 9.09 -9.32 -6.81
CA LYS A 35 9.57 -9.81 -8.11
C LYS A 35 9.67 -11.33 -8.16
N GLY A 36 8.91 -11.95 -9.06
CA GLY A 36 8.81 -13.39 -9.20
C GLY A 36 7.77 -14.06 -8.28
N TYR A 37 7.28 -13.36 -7.26
CA TYR A 37 6.23 -13.91 -6.39
C TYR A 37 4.94 -14.12 -7.19
N ARG A 38 4.50 -15.38 -7.29
CA ARG A 38 3.35 -15.80 -8.13
C ARG A 38 3.39 -15.23 -9.56
N GLY A 39 4.60 -15.05 -10.10
CA GLY A 39 4.81 -14.52 -11.46
C GLY A 39 4.75 -12.99 -11.58
N PHE A 40 4.68 -12.23 -10.48
CA PHE A 40 4.67 -10.77 -10.54
C PHE A 40 5.98 -10.24 -11.13
N PRO A 41 5.94 -9.38 -12.17
CA PRO A 41 7.15 -9.01 -12.92
C PRO A 41 7.92 -7.80 -12.32
N GLY A 42 7.25 -6.98 -11.50
CA GLY A 42 7.80 -5.75 -10.93
C GLY A 42 8.42 -5.94 -9.55
N VAL A 43 9.10 -4.91 -9.06
CA VAL A 43 9.61 -4.84 -7.69
C VAL A 43 8.71 -4.02 -6.77
N VAL A 44 7.76 -3.27 -7.35
CA VAL A 44 6.71 -2.51 -6.66
C VAL A 44 5.38 -2.69 -7.36
N CYS A 45 4.26 -2.52 -6.65
CA CYS A 45 2.96 -2.30 -7.26
C CYS A 45 2.67 -0.80 -7.37
N THR A 46 1.96 -0.40 -8.43
CA THR A 46 1.67 1.02 -8.72
C THR A 46 0.22 1.17 -9.15
N SER A 47 -0.69 1.20 -8.18
CA SER A 47 -2.13 1.23 -8.41
C SER A 47 -2.65 2.67 -8.48
N VAL A 48 -3.13 3.09 -9.65
CA VAL A 48 -3.55 4.47 -9.94
C VAL A 48 -5.07 4.57 -10.00
N ASN A 49 -5.65 5.47 -9.22
CA ASN A 49 -7.09 5.78 -9.17
C ASN A 49 -7.95 4.53 -8.92
N GLU A 50 -8.63 4.02 -9.95
CA GLU A 50 -9.53 2.86 -9.93
C GLU A 50 -8.82 1.50 -9.74
N GLU A 51 -7.51 1.45 -9.89
CA GLU A 51 -6.74 0.23 -9.65
C GLU A 51 -6.63 -0.02 -8.16
N VAL A 52 -7.28 -1.08 -7.68
CA VAL A 52 -7.44 -1.32 -6.23
C VAL A 52 -6.09 -1.65 -5.57
N VAL A 53 -5.43 -2.74 -5.99
CA VAL A 53 -4.13 -3.21 -5.50
C VAL A 53 -3.38 -3.97 -6.60
N ASN A 54 -2.09 -4.24 -6.38
CA ASN A 54 -1.26 -5.15 -7.17
C ASN A 54 -1.12 -4.78 -8.67
N ALA A 55 -1.36 -3.52 -9.04
CA ALA A 55 -1.19 -3.11 -10.42
C ALA A 55 0.27 -3.18 -10.85
N ILE A 56 0.49 -3.77 -12.04
CA ILE A 56 1.83 -3.97 -12.61
C ILE A 56 2.35 -2.64 -13.17
N PRO A 57 3.54 -2.20 -12.78
CA PRO A 57 4.17 -1.00 -13.34
C PRO A 57 4.34 -1.11 -14.85
N GLY A 58 3.92 -0.07 -15.59
CA GLY A 58 3.89 -0.13 -17.05
C GLY A 58 3.96 1.23 -17.73
N LYS A 59 3.25 1.34 -18.84
CA LYS A 59 3.25 2.53 -19.69
C LYS A 59 2.28 3.64 -19.24
N ARG A 60 1.47 3.42 -18.17
CA ARG A 60 0.53 4.41 -17.66
C ARG A 60 1.29 5.66 -17.23
N ILE A 61 0.90 6.81 -17.76
CA ILE A 61 1.48 8.12 -17.44
C ILE A 61 0.64 8.75 -16.32
N LEU A 62 1.30 9.18 -15.27
CA LEU A 62 0.69 9.89 -14.14
C LEU A 62 0.28 11.30 -14.56
N LYS A 63 -0.92 11.70 -14.17
CA LYS A 63 -1.55 12.98 -14.55
C LYS A 63 -1.83 13.85 -13.33
N ASP A 64 -2.12 15.10 -13.59
CA ASP A 64 -2.68 16.02 -12.61
C ASP A 64 -4.03 15.50 -12.11
N GLY A 65 -4.25 15.53 -10.80
CA GLY A 65 -5.45 15.00 -10.15
C GLY A 65 -5.42 13.50 -9.85
N ASP A 66 -4.39 12.75 -10.28
CA ASP A 66 -4.27 11.32 -9.96
C ASP A 66 -3.88 11.09 -8.49
N ILE A 67 -4.37 9.99 -7.93
CA ILE A 67 -3.80 9.36 -6.76
C ILE A 67 -3.10 8.07 -7.18
N ILE A 68 -1.97 7.76 -6.58
CA ILE A 68 -1.26 6.50 -6.83
C ILE A 68 -0.87 5.85 -5.50
N SER A 69 -1.27 4.60 -5.32
CA SER A 69 -0.78 3.75 -4.23
C SER A 69 0.46 3.00 -4.70
N ILE A 70 1.56 3.25 -4.02
CA ILE A 70 2.85 2.58 -4.24
C ILE A 70 3.02 1.59 -3.11
N ASP A 71 3.16 0.33 -3.46
CA ASP A 71 3.32 -0.77 -2.52
C ASP A 71 4.66 -1.45 -2.80
N CYS A 72 5.48 -1.63 -1.76
CA CYS A 72 6.86 -2.07 -1.88
C CYS A 72 7.28 -2.95 -0.71
N GLY A 73 7.68 -4.17 -1.02
CA GLY A 73 8.29 -5.09 -0.08
C GLY A 73 9.77 -5.35 -0.38
N VAL A 74 10.57 -5.47 0.66
CA VAL A 74 11.98 -5.86 0.53
C VAL A 74 12.34 -7.02 1.45
N ILE A 75 13.37 -7.77 1.04
CA ILE A 75 13.98 -8.83 1.86
C ILE A 75 15.30 -8.30 2.41
N HIS A 76 15.43 -8.27 3.73
CA HIS A 76 16.68 -7.96 4.41
C HIS A 76 17.02 -9.06 5.41
N LYS A 77 18.23 -9.64 5.28
CA LYS A 77 18.71 -10.74 6.15
C LYS A 77 17.70 -11.90 6.29
N GLY A 78 17.01 -12.24 5.19
CA GLY A 78 16.05 -13.35 5.14
C GLY A 78 14.66 -13.04 5.70
N PHE A 79 14.36 -11.76 6.01
CA PHE A 79 13.05 -11.32 6.45
C PHE A 79 12.43 -10.35 5.44
N HIS A 80 11.15 -10.54 5.16
CA HIS A 80 10.35 -9.65 4.34
C HIS A 80 9.86 -8.44 5.13
N THR A 81 9.71 -7.33 4.43
CA THR A 81 8.90 -6.18 4.86
C THR A 81 7.87 -5.89 3.79
N ASP A 82 6.78 -5.24 4.17
CA ASP A 82 5.73 -4.84 3.26
C ASP A 82 5.13 -3.51 3.71
N ALA A 83 5.03 -2.54 2.79
CA ALA A 83 4.52 -1.21 3.12
C ALA A 83 3.98 -0.50 1.87
N ALA A 84 2.86 0.19 2.05
CA ALA A 84 2.25 1.00 0.99
C ALA A 84 2.08 2.46 1.42
N VAL A 85 2.09 3.35 0.41
CA VAL A 85 1.78 4.78 0.58
C VAL A 85 0.98 5.28 -0.61
N THR A 86 0.00 6.14 -0.36
CA THR A 86 -0.74 6.83 -1.41
C THR A 86 -0.21 8.24 -1.61
N VAL A 87 0.17 8.57 -2.85
CA VAL A 87 0.64 9.89 -3.27
C VAL A 87 -0.46 10.57 -4.07
N MET A 88 -0.74 11.81 -3.73
CA MET A 88 -1.67 12.68 -4.45
C MET A 88 -0.88 13.60 -5.37
N LEU A 89 -1.26 13.70 -6.65
CA LEU A 89 -0.50 14.42 -7.68
C LEU A 89 -1.25 15.67 -8.15
N GLY A 90 -0.63 16.82 -7.95
CA GLY A 90 -1.13 18.10 -8.44
C GLY A 90 -2.41 18.60 -7.77
N ASP A 91 -3.37 19.08 -8.57
CA ASP A 91 -4.64 19.63 -8.06
C ASP A 91 -5.66 18.51 -7.81
N ILE A 92 -5.75 18.08 -6.57
CA ILE A 92 -6.62 16.99 -6.12
C ILE A 92 -7.99 17.54 -5.72
N LYS A 93 -9.05 16.99 -6.29
CA LYS A 93 -10.43 17.30 -5.90
C LYS A 93 -10.64 17.12 -4.39
N PRO A 94 -11.40 18.01 -3.72
CA PRO A 94 -11.60 17.96 -2.28
C PRO A 94 -12.15 16.61 -1.77
N GLU A 95 -13.06 15.98 -2.52
CA GLU A 95 -13.62 14.67 -2.17
C GLU A 95 -12.57 13.55 -2.21
N VAL A 96 -11.65 13.57 -3.19
CA VAL A 96 -10.56 12.60 -3.29
C VAL A 96 -9.55 12.80 -2.14
N ARG A 97 -9.21 14.05 -1.83
CA ARG A 97 -8.36 14.37 -0.68
C ARG A 97 -8.97 13.90 0.63
N THR A 98 -10.28 14.10 0.80
CA THR A 98 -11.03 13.64 1.98
C THR A 98 -11.01 12.12 2.06
N PHE A 99 -11.20 11.42 0.93
CA PHE A 99 -11.13 9.96 0.85
C PHE A 99 -9.75 9.45 1.30
N VAL A 100 -8.67 9.93 0.70
CA VAL A 100 -7.29 9.49 1.06
C VAL A 100 -7.00 9.75 2.55
N LYS A 101 -7.40 10.92 3.07
CA LYS A 101 -7.24 11.24 4.49
C LYS A 101 -8.05 10.31 5.40
N THR A 102 -9.27 9.95 4.98
CA THR A 102 -10.12 9.01 5.73
C THR A 102 -9.48 7.64 5.81
N VAL A 103 -8.89 7.14 4.72
CA VAL A 103 -8.16 5.86 4.69
C VAL A 103 -6.93 5.91 5.58
N GLN A 104 -6.14 6.98 5.52
CA GLN A 104 -4.99 7.16 6.41
C GLN A 104 -5.40 7.13 7.89
N GLN A 105 -6.46 7.84 8.24
CA GLN A 105 -7.00 7.86 9.61
C GLN A 105 -7.55 6.49 10.04
N SER A 106 -8.08 5.69 9.11
CA SER A 106 -8.55 4.34 9.44
C SER A 106 -7.41 3.43 9.89
N LEU A 107 -6.24 3.54 9.25
CA LEU A 107 -5.03 2.85 9.70
C LEU A 107 -4.64 3.26 11.13
N GLU A 108 -4.67 4.57 11.44
CA GLU A 108 -4.38 5.07 12.79
C GLU A 108 -5.37 4.51 13.82
N LYS A 109 -6.67 4.37 13.46
CA LYS A 109 -7.69 3.75 14.32
C LYS A 109 -7.42 2.27 14.56
N GLY A 110 -7.00 1.54 13.54
CA GLY A 110 -6.58 0.13 13.67
C GLY A 110 -5.36 -0.02 14.57
N LEU A 111 -4.32 0.78 14.32
CA LEU A 111 -3.08 0.76 15.12
C LEU A 111 -3.34 1.08 16.60
N ALA A 112 -4.27 1.97 16.90
CA ALA A 112 -4.64 2.32 18.27
C ALA A 112 -5.29 1.16 19.06
N GLN A 113 -5.74 0.09 18.39
CA GLN A 113 -6.27 -1.10 19.05
C GLN A 113 -5.16 -2.06 19.53
N ILE A 114 -3.91 -1.89 19.05
CA ILE A 114 -2.84 -2.86 19.28
C ILE A 114 -2.37 -2.79 20.75
N GLN A 115 -2.77 -3.80 21.51
CA GLN A 115 -2.38 -3.99 22.91
C GLN A 115 -2.41 -5.49 23.27
N PRO A 116 -1.81 -5.91 24.37
CA PRO A 116 -1.86 -7.32 24.78
C PRO A 116 -3.30 -7.82 24.90
N GLY A 117 -3.60 -8.96 24.26
CA GLY A 117 -4.92 -9.59 24.27
C GLY A 117 -5.88 -9.15 23.16
N VAL A 118 -5.53 -8.16 22.33
CA VAL A 118 -6.33 -7.77 21.17
C VAL A 118 -6.36 -8.90 20.12
N LYS A 119 -7.49 -9.04 19.45
CA LYS A 119 -7.65 -9.92 18.29
C LYS A 119 -7.51 -9.11 16.99
N THR A 120 -7.08 -9.74 15.92
CA THR A 120 -6.99 -9.07 14.60
C THR A 120 -8.35 -8.57 14.11
N GLY A 121 -9.44 -9.25 14.48
CA GLY A 121 -10.80 -8.80 14.23
C GLY A 121 -11.16 -7.46 14.89
N ASP A 122 -10.60 -7.15 16.07
CA ASP A 122 -10.84 -5.86 16.74
C ASP A 122 -10.18 -4.72 15.95
N ILE A 123 -8.98 -4.97 15.40
CA ILE A 123 -8.28 -4.04 14.50
C ILE A 123 -9.15 -3.78 13.26
N GLY A 124 -9.62 -4.86 12.60
CA GLY A 124 -10.49 -4.77 11.43
C GLY A 124 -11.81 -4.06 11.72
N PHE A 125 -12.42 -4.30 12.89
CA PHE A 125 -13.62 -3.60 13.30
C PHE A 125 -13.41 -2.08 13.41
N ALA A 126 -12.34 -1.65 14.06
CA ALA A 126 -12.02 -0.23 14.20
C ALA A 126 -11.78 0.47 12.85
N ILE A 127 -11.09 -0.22 11.91
CA ILE A 127 -10.88 0.26 10.54
C ILE A 127 -12.21 0.37 9.80
N GLY A 128 -12.98 -0.72 9.75
CA GLY A 128 -14.25 -0.79 9.02
C GLY A 128 -15.25 0.23 9.54
N GLN A 129 -15.47 0.31 10.85
CA GLN A 129 -16.37 1.28 11.47
C GLN A 129 -16.01 2.73 11.09
N TRP A 130 -14.70 3.07 11.10
CA TRP A 130 -14.25 4.40 10.71
C TRP A 130 -14.57 4.73 9.25
N ILE A 131 -14.30 3.80 8.35
CA ILE A 131 -14.54 3.94 6.91
C ILE A 131 -16.05 4.04 6.60
N GLU A 132 -16.86 3.09 7.14
CA GLU A 132 -18.29 3.00 6.88
C GLU A 132 -19.07 4.18 7.47
N SER A 133 -18.68 4.69 8.65
CA SER A 133 -19.29 5.88 9.25
C SER A 133 -19.10 7.16 8.43
N ARG A 134 -18.22 7.14 7.41
CA ARG A 134 -17.95 8.25 6.49
C ARG A 134 -18.50 8.03 5.09
N GLY A 135 -19.35 7.01 4.93
CA GLY A 135 -20.03 6.72 3.67
C GLY A 135 -19.16 5.99 2.64
N TYR A 136 -18.01 5.46 3.05
CA TYR A 136 -17.18 4.62 2.21
C TYR A 136 -17.36 3.14 2.56
N SER A 137 -16.87 2.26 1.71
CA SER A 137 -16.88 0.81 1.93
C SER A 137 -15.47 0.24 1.91
N VAL A 138 -15.29 -0.88 2.61
CA VAL A 138 -14.03 -1.62 2.65
C VAL A 138 -14.07 -2.73 1.61
N VAL A 139 -12.96 -2.93 0.88
CA VAL A 139 -12.80 -4.08 -0.01
C VAL A 139 -12.67 -5.34 0.86
N ARG A 140 -13.56 -6.32 0.64
CA ARG A 140 -13.69 -7.50 1.50
C ARG A 140 -12.75 -8.64 1.11
N ASP A 141 -12.36 -8.69 -0.18
CA ASP A 141 -11.59 -9.79 -0.75
C ASP A 141 -10.08 -9.67 -0.50
N PHE A 142 -9.62 -8.53 0.01
CA PHE A 142 -8.23 -8.27 0.34
C PHE A 142 -8.09 -7.91 1.81
N ILE A 143 -7.15 -8.57 2.47
CA ILE A 143 -6.88 -8.39 3.90
C ILE A 143 -5.39 -8.15 4.12
N GLY A 144 -5.04 -7.56 5.25
CA GLY A 144 -3.67 -7.50 5.72
C GLY A 144 -3.18 -8.85 6.22
N HIS A 145 -1.89 -8.98 6.36
CA HIS A 145 -1.24 -10.24 6.74
C HIS A 145 0.05 -9.99 7.52
N GLY A 146 0.49 -10.99 8.26
CA GLY A 146 1.82 -11.03 8.83
C GLY A 146 2.89 -11.10 7.72
N VAL A 147 4.06 -10.61 8.04
CA VAL A 147 5.28 -10.75 7.22
C VAL A 147 6.42 -11.24 8.09
N GLY A 148 7.31 -12.05 7.53
CA GLY A 148 8.44 -12.59 8.26
C GLY A 148 9.43 -13.28 7.33
N ARG A 149 9.63 -14.59 7.49
CA ARG A 149 10.46 -15.37 6.57
C ARG A 149 9.78 -15.62 5.23
N GLN A 150 8.46 -15.48 5.20
CA GLN A 150 7.65 -15.50 3.98
C GLN A 150 7.02 -14.12 3.80
N LEU A 151 6.65 -13.81 2.56
CA LEU A 151 5.97 -12.54 2.25
C LEU A 151 4.58 -12.47 2.90
N HIS A 152 3.88 -13.60 2.95
CA HIS A 152 2.58 -13.72 3.59
C HIS A 152 2.65 -14.79 4.70
N GLU A 153 2.43 -14.38 5.93
CA GLU A 153 2.40 -15.22 7.13
C GLU A 153 1.17 -14.88 7.97
N GLU A 154 0.80 -15.79 8.84
CA GLU A 154 -0.15 -15.52 9.93
C GLU A 154 0.38 -14.40 10.87
N PRO A 155 -0.52 -13.65 11.51
CA PRO A 155 -1.98 -13.73 11.38
C PRO A 155 -2.52 -12.96 10.17
N GLU A 156 -3.70 -13.36 9.69
CA GLU A 156 -4.49 -12.49 8.83
C GLU A 156 -5.01 -11.28 9.63
N VAL A 157 -4.95 -10.10 9.03
CA VAL A 157 -5.41 -8.84 9.63
C VAL A 157 -6.50 -8.24 8.75
N PRO A 158 -7.77 -8.53 9.03
CA PRO A 158 -8.87 -8.05 8.20
C PRO A 158 -9.05 -6.53 8.32
N ASN A 159 -9.64 -5.92 7.29
CA ASN A 159 -10.06 -4.52 7.32
C ASN A 159 -11.52 -4.33 7.76
N LEU A 160 -12.19 -5.43 8.08
CA LEU A 160 -13.52 -5.50 8.69
C LEU A 160 -13.47 -6.51 9.82
N GLY A 161 -14.16 -6.24 10.91
CA GLY A 161 -14.34 -7.15 12.04
C GLY A 161 -15.80 -7.21 12.47
N LYS A 162 -16.09 -8.17 13.35
CA LYS A 162 -17.38 -8.29 14.02
C LYS A 162 -17.21 -7.89 15.48
#